data_d1e54821a6f93788ba4240d55c23b1f9
#
_entry.id   d1e54821a6f93788ba4240d55c23b1f9
#
_cell.length_a   1.000
_cell.length_b   1.000
_cell.length_c   1.000
_cell.angle_alpha   90.00
_cell.angle_beta   90.00
_cell.angle_gamma   90.00
#
_symmetry.space_group_name_H-M   'P 1'
#
loop_
_entity.id
_entity.type
_entity.pdbx_description
1 polymer ?
#
loop_
_entity_poly.entity_id
_entity_poly.type
_entity_poly.pdbx_seq_one_letter_code
_entity_poly.pdbx_strand_id
1 'polypeptide(L)'
;MPPFQRRIDRAGREALSAIQNELLARLEAGDVIAGTGGLRKLRVADPGRGKGKRGGFRVIYLDIPHLARTYLLALYDKDEKIDISPAERRILRSMAAQLKGDA
;
A
#
# COMPACT_ATOMS: atom_id res chain seq x y z
N MET A 1 3.73 -3.93 -11.86
CA MET A 1 3.10 -4.27 -10.57
C MET A 1 1.59 -4.28 -10.77
N PRO A 2 0.91 -5.36 -10.43
CA PRO A 2 -0.55 -5.43 -10.61
C PRO A 2 -1.28 -4.39 -9.76
N PRO A 3 -2.47 -3.94 -10.20
CA PRO A 3 -3.30 -3.06 -9.39
C PRO A 3 -3.69 -3.68 -8.06
N PHE A 4 -3.92 -2.85 -7.04
CA PHE A 4 -4.28 -3.30 -5.71
C PHE A 4 -5.49 -4.25 -5.71
N GLN A 5 -6.58 -3.86 -6.41
CA GLN A 5 -7.82 -4.65 -6.40
C GLN A 5 -7.60 -6.07 -6.90
N ARG A 6 -6.83 -6.22 -7.96
CA ARG A 6 -6.53 -7.55 -8.51
C ARG A 6 -5.73 -8.40 -7.52
N ARG A 7 -4.79 -7.78 -6.82
CA ARG A 7 -3.99 -8.47 -5.81
C ARG A 7 -4.80 -8.86 -4.61
N ILE A 8 -5.67 -7.99 -4.13
CA ILE A 8 -6.48 -8.26 -2.95
C ILE A 8 -7.53 -9.34 -3.23
N ASP A 9 -8.07 -9.40 -4.44
CA ASP A 9 -8.99 -10.45 -4.83
C ASP A 9 -8.32 -11.82 -4.75
N ARG A 10 -7.05 -11.88 -5.12
CA ARG A 10 -6.25 -13.12 -5.05
C ARG A 10 -5.86 -13.46 -3.61
N ALA A 11 -5.53 -12.46 -2.80
CA ALA A 11 -5.10 -12.67 -1.42
C ALA A 11 -6.24 -13.00 -0.46
N GLY A 12 -7.47 -12.55 -0.77
CA GLY A 12 -8.65 -12.88 0.00
C GLY A 12 -9.04 -11.84 1.04
N ARG A 13 -10.20 -12.09 1.66
CA ARG A 13 -10.80 -11.17 2.63
C ARG A 13 -9.95 -10.97 3.89
N GLU A 14 -9.30 -12.02 4.34
CA GLU A 14 -8.48 -11.94 5.56
C GLU A 14 -7.32 -10.97 5.39
N ALA A 15 -6.69 -10.98 4.21
CA ALA A 15 -5.62 -10.04 3.91
C ALA A 15 -6.14 -8.61 3.87
N LEU A 16 -7.30 -8.38 3.25
CA LEU A 16 -7.91 -7.06 3.20
C LEU A 16 -8.23 -6.56 4.60
N SER A 17 -8.83 -7.41 5.44
CA SER A 17 -9.14 -7.04 6.82
C SER A 17 -7.89 -6.69 7.62
N ALA A 18 -6.81 -7.45 7.44
CA ALA A 18 -5.55 -7.18 8.11
C ALA A 18 -4.97 -5.81 7.69
N ILE A 19 -5.03 -5.49 6.41
CA ILE A 19 -4.58 -4.20 5.88
C ILE A 19 -5.42 -3.06 6.47
N GLN A 20 -6.74 -3.21 6.43
CA GLN A 20 -7.66 -2.20 6.95
C GLN A 20 -7.45 -1.96 8.44
N ASN A 21 -7.28 -3.02 9.22
CA ASN A 21 -7.06 -2.90 10.66
C ASN A 21 -5.76 -2.16 10.99
N GLU A 22 -4.69 -2.46 10.26
CA GLU A 22 -3.42 -1.76 10.45
C GLU A 22 -3.54 -0.27 10.12
N LEU A 23 -4.23 0.06 9.04
CA LEU A 23 -4.41 1.45 8.62
C LEU A 23 -5.34 2.21 9.58
N LEU A 24 -6.42 1.57 10.04
CA LEU A 24 -7.32 2.20 11.01
C LEU A 24 -6.63 2.47 12.34
N ALA A 25 -5.70 1.61 12.72
CA ALA A 25 -4.93 1.82 13.94
C ALA A 25 -4.02 3.04 13.82
N ARG A 26 -3.32 3.20 12.69
CA ARG A 26 -2.39 4.32 12.48
C ARG A 26 -2.15 4.55 11.00
N LEU A 27 -2.78 5.59 10.44
CA LEU A 27 -2.58 5.97 9.03
C LEU A 27 -1.16 6.45 8.74
N GLU A 28 -0.43 6.84 9.76
CA GLU A 28 0.95 7.30 9.63
C GLU A 28 1.99 6.20 9.88
N ALA A 29 1.54 4.95 10.02
CA ALA A 29 2.44 3.84 10.35
C ALA A 29 3.39 3.48 9.22
N GLY A 30 3.02 3.75 7.97
CA GLY A 30 3.86 3.44 6.82
C GLY A 30 5.00 4.43 6.64
N ASP A 31 6.11 3.94 6.10
CA ASP A 31 7.26 4.79 5.77
C ASP A 31 6.99 5.59 4.50
N VAL A 32 7.29 6.88 4.54
CA VAL A 32 7.14 7.75 3.36
C VAL A 32 8.14 7.31 2.29
N ILE A 33 7.64 7.15 1.07
CA ILE A 33 8.48 6.80 -0.08
C ILE A 33 8.96 8.11 -0.72
N ALA A 34 10.27 8.33 -0.68
CA ALA A 34 10.87 9.55 -1.22
C ALA A 34 10.53 9.73 -2.70
N GLY A 35 10.26 10.97 -3.09
CA GLY A 35 10.02 11.32 -4.49
C GLY A 35 8.67 10.90 -5.04
N THR A 36 7.71 10.55 -4.21
CA THR A 36 6.38 10.10 -4.66
C THR A 36 5.25 11.05 -4.32
N GLY A 37 5.54 12.16 -3.64
CA GLY A 37 4.49 13.12 -3.27
C GLY A 37 3.67 12.69 -2.07
N GLY A 38 4.24 11.88 -1.18
CA GLY A 38 3.60 11.53 0.08
C GLY A 38 3.04 10.11 0.16
N LEU A 39 3.33 9.26 -0.83
CA LEU A 39 2.96 7.86 -0.73
C LEU A 39 3.72 7.18 0.41
N ARG A 40 3.04 6.24 1.07
CA ARG A 40 3.62 5.47 2.16
C ARG A 40 3.61 3.98 1.83
N LYS A 41 4.56 3.28 2.41
CA LYS A 41 4.66 1.83 2.30
C LYS A 41 4.50 1.21 3.69
N LEU A 42 3.56 0.31 3.83
CA LEU A 42 3.25 -0.35 5.10
C LEU A 42 3.47 -1.85 4.97
N ARG A 43 4.08 -2.43 5.99
CA ARG A 43 4.23 -3.88 6.11
C ARG A 43 3.03 -4.42 6.87
N VAL A 44 2.35 -5.41 6.30
CA VAL A 44 1.18 -6.02 6.93
C VAL A 44 1.38 -7.53 6.97
N ALA A 45 1.13 -8.13 8.12
CA ALA A 45 1.20 -9.57 8.27
C ALA A 45 0.16 -10.24 7.39
N ASP A 46 0.53 -11.36 6.76
CA ASP A 46 -0.40 -12.18 6.01
C ASP A 46 -0.96 -13.25 6.95
N PRO A 47 -2.25 -13.18 7.30
CA PRO A 47 -2.84 -14.15 8.23
C PRO A 47 -2.73 -15.59 7.73
N GLY A 48 -2.76 -15.79 6.42
CA GLY A 48 -2.68 -17.12 5.83
C GLY A 48 -1.31 -17.75 5.89
N ARG A 49 -0.26 -16.97 6.13
CA ARG A 49 1.12 -17.47 6.16
C ARG A 49 1.69 -17.71 7.54
N GLY A 50 1.15 -17.05 8.56
CA GLY A 50 1.66 -17.16 9.90
C GLY A 50 3.09 -16.69 10.11
N LYS A 51 3.63 -15.85 9.19
CA LYS A 51 5.01 -15.38 9.22
C LYS A 51 5.21 -13.99 9.82
N GLY A 52 4.15 -13.38 10.31
CA GLY A 52 4.22 -12.02 10.82
C GLY A 52 4.49 -11.00 9.72
N LYS A 53 4.85 -9.76 10.12
CA LYS A 53 5.00 -8.65 9.19
C LYS A 53 6.13 -8.82 8.19
N ARG A 54 7.19 -9.51 8.57
CA ARG A 54 8.34 -9.72 7.67
C ARG A 54 8.01 -10.62 6.50
N GLY A 55 7.14 -11.60 6.70
CA GLY A 55 6.73 -12.51 5.65
C GLY A 55 5.42 -12.15 4.99
N GLY A 56 4.88 -10.96 5.26
CA GLY A 56 3.58 -10.56 4.78
C GLY A 56 3.63 -9.68 3.54
N PHE A 57 2.63 -8.83 3.44
CA PHE A 57 2.44 -7.93 2.30
C PHE A 57 3.12 -6.58 2.52
N ARG A 58 3.36 -5.91 1.40
CA ARG A 58 3.71 -4.49 1.35
C ARG A 58 2.57 -3.77 0.66
N VAL A 59 2.03 -2.75 1.32
CA VAL A 59 0.92 -1.96 0.79
C VAL A 59 1.41 -0.55 0.56
N ILE A 60 1.16 -0.03 -0.65
CA ILE A 60 1.45 1.37 -0.96
C ILE A 60 0.13 2.11 -0.95
N TYR A 61 0.06 3.18 -0.17
CA TYR A 61 -1.17 3.93 0.02
C TYR A 61 -0.91 5.43 0.07
N LEU A 62 -1.97 6.18 -0.19
CA LEU A 62 -1.97 7.64 -0.07
C LEU A 62 -3.08 8.04 0.90
N ASP A 63 -2.70 8.75 1.97
CA ASP A 63 -3.66 9.31 2.91
C ASP A 63 -3.79 10.81 2.64
N ILE A 64 -5.04 11.27 2.47
CA ILE A 64 -5.34 12.68 2.27
C ILE A 64 -6.24 13.11 3.44
N PRO A 65 -5.64 13.58 4.56
CA PRO A 65 -6.39 13.84 5.79
C PRO A 65 -7.53 14.84 5.66
N HIS A 66 -7.33 15.91 4.89
CA HIS A 66 -8.37 16.93 4.76
C HIS A 66 -9.61 16.46 3.99
N LEU A 67 -9.51 15.31 3.29
CA LEU A 67 -10.64 14.67 2.63
C LEU A 67 -11.15 13.47 3.41
N ALA A 68 -10.48 13.10 4.48
CA ALA A 68 -10.74 11.86 5.24
C ALA A 68 -10.75 10.65 4.31
N ARG A 69 -9.81 10.58 3.37
CA ARG A 69 -9.69 9.50 2.38
C ARG A 69 -8.32 8.89 2.40
N THR A 70 -8.29 7.57 2.24
CA THR A 70 -7.06 6.82 2.07
C THR A 70 -7.20 5.93 0.85
N TYR A 71 -6.28 6.08 -0.11
CA TYR A 71 -6.28 5.30 -1.34
C TYR A 71 -5.24 4.19 -1.25
N LEU A 72 -5.66 2.97 -1.53
CA LEU A 72 -4.76 1.81 -1.59
C LEU A 72 -4.36 1.62 -3.04
N LEU A 73 -3.09 1.85 -3.36
CA LEU A 73 -2.62 1.91 -4.74
C LEU A 73 -1.96 0.63 -5.22
N ALA A 74 -1.24 -0.06 -4.36
CA ALA A 74 -0.50 -1.25 -4.76
C ALA A 74 -0.35 -2.21 -3.59
N LEU A 75 -0.31 -3.49 -3.93
CA LEU A 75 -0.08 -4.58 -2.98
C LEU A 75 0.92 -5.52 -3.62
N TYR A 76 2.00 -5.83 -2.90
CA TYR A 76 2.95 -6.82 -3.38
C TYR A 76 3.50 -7.64 -2.22
N ASP A 77 3.94 -8.84 -2.55
CA ASP A 77 4.56 -9.75 -1.62
C ASP A 77 6.06 -9.45 -1.61
N LYS A 78 6.68 -9.50 -0.45
CA LYS A 78 8.12 -9.27 -0.37
C LYS A 78 8.91 -10.30 -1.17
N ASP A 79 8.35 -11.49 -1.40
CA ASP A 79 9.00 -12.52 -2.19
C ASP A 79 8.99 -12.20 -3.68
N GLU A 80 8.11 -11.31 -4.13
CA GLU A 80 8.06 -10.87 -5.52
C GLU A 80 9.10 -9.80 -5.81
N LYS A 81 9.32 -8.90 -4.86
CA LYS A 81 10.29 -7.82 -4.98
C LYS A 81 10.62 -7.26 -3.61
N ILE A 82 11.82 -6.74 -3.48
CA ILE A 82 12.27 -6.11 -2.24
C ILE A 82 11.73 -4.69 -2.14
N ASP A 83 11.68 -3.99 -3.27
CA ASP A 83 11.22 -2.61 -3.33
C ASP A 83 10.69 -2.29 -4.72
N ILE A 84 10.07 -1.11 -4.85
CA ILE A 84 9.55 -0.64 -6.14
C ILE A 84 10.68 -0.16 -7.02
N SER A 85 10.57 -0.41 -8.33
CA SER A 85 11.55 0.04 -9.31
C SER A 85 11.41 1.54 -9.56
N PRO A 86 12.41 2.20 -10.16
CA PRO A 86 12.29 3.60 -10.54
C PRO A 86 11.11 3.86 -11.49
N ALA A 87 10.83 2.94 -12.40
CA ALA A 87 9.70 3.07 -13.32
C ALA A 87 8.37 3.02 -12.58
N GLU A 88 8.23 2.07 -11.66
CA GLU A 88 7.04 1.95 -10.82
C GLU A 88 6.86 3.18 -9.93
N ARG A 89 7.95 3.71 -9.40
CA ARG A 89 7.91 4.92 -8.57
C ARG A 89 7.36 6.11 -9.36
N ARG A 90 7.78 6.27 -10.61
CA ARG A 90 7.26 7.34 -11.47
C ARG A 90 5.77 7.21 -11.72
N ILE A 91 5.30 6.00 -11.98
CA ILE A 91 3.88 5.72 -12.19
C ILE A 91 3.08 6.05 -10.93
N LEU A 92 3.54 5.58 -9.78
CA LEU A 92 2.88 5.83 -8.51
C LEU A 92 2.85 7.31 -8.15
N ARG A 93 3.94 8.03 -8.44
CA ARG A 93 4.00 9.48 -8.23
C ARG A 93 2.95 10.20 -9.07
N SER A 94 2.79 9.81 -10.33
CA SER A 94 1.78 10.37 -11.21
C SER A 94 0.38 10.11 -10.68
N MET A 95 0.12 8.90 -10.19
CA MET A 95 -1.17 8.56 -9.59
C MET A 95 -1.45 9.41 -8.37
N ALA A 96 -0.46 9.59 -7.50
CA ALA A 96 -0.61 10.40 -6.30
C ALA A 96 -0.93 11.86 -6.65
N ALA A 97 -0.22 12.42 -7.62
CA ALA A 97 -0.46 13.79 -8.08
C ALA A 97 -1.87 13.96 -8.63
N GLN A 98 -2.34 12.99 -9.41
CA GLN A 98 -3.67 13.00 -9.97
C GLN A 98 -4.75 12.94 -8.88
N LEU A 99 -4.59 12.06 -7.92
CA LEU A 99 -5.53 11.93 -6.80
C LEU A 99 -5.59 13.20 -5.95
N LYS A 100 -4.44 13.83 -5.71
CA LYS A 100 -4.39 15.10 -4.99
C LYS A 100 -4.99 16.25 -5.79
N GLY A 101 -4.77 16.25 -7.09
CA GLY A 101 -5.31 17.28 -7.97
C GLY A 101 -6.83 17.23 -8.10
N ASP A 102 -7.39 16.04 -7.97
CA ASP A 102 -8.84 15.83 -8.02
C ASP A 102 -9.51 16.17 -6.66
N ALA A 103 -8.70 16.48 -5.68
CA ALA A 103 -9.20 16.72 -4.31
C ALA A 103 -9.74 18.19 -4.14
#